data_9847198b782f0d884174b01444925bd2
#
_entry.id   9847198b782f0d884174b01444925bd2
#
_cell.length_a   1.000
_cell.length_b   1.000
_cell.length_c   1.000
_cell.angle_alpha   90.00
_cell.angle_beta   90.00
_cell.angle_gamma   90.00
#
_symmetry.space_group_name_H-M   'P 1'
#
loop_
_entity.id
_entity.type
_entity.pdbx_description
1 polymer ?
#
loop_
_entity_poly.entity_id
_entity_poly.type
_entity_poly.pdbx_seq_one_letter_code
_entity_poly.pdbx_strand_id
1 'polypeptide(L)' 'MFELLLDMYLRGRISESYLKKAVRVKWITEEEMEQIKLAKVGADKINN' A
#
# COMPACT_ATOMS: atom_id res chain seq x y z
N MET A 1 1.14 11.11 3.85
CA MET A 1 0.93 9.77 4.40
C MET A 1 1.02 8.66 3.34
N PHE A 2 0.65 8.96 2.11
CA PHE A 2 0.68 7.97 1.03
C PHE A 2 2.07 7.32 0.86
N GLU A 3 3.10 8.15 0.76
CA GLU A 3 4.45 7.62 0.51
C GLU A 3 4.93 6.75 1.66
N LEU A 4 4.59 7.12 2.88
CA LEU A 4 4.99 6.34 4.05
C LEU A 4 4.32 4.97 4.04
N LEU A 5 3.03 4.94 3.77
CA LEU A 5 2.29 3.68 3.72
C LEU A 5 2.76 2.81 2.56
N LEU A 6 3.04 3.44 1.42
CA LEU A 6 3.57 2.73 0.26
C LEU A 6 4.88 2.04 0.63
N ASP A 7 5.80 2.77 1.24
CA ASP A 7 7.08 2.22 1.64
C ASP A 7 6.92 1.06 2.61
N MET A 8 6.08 1.25 3.63
CA MET A 8 5.87 0.21 4.64
C MET A 8 5.23 -1.03 4.06
N TYR A 9 4.29 -0.86 3.13
CA TYR A 9 3.63 -1.99 2.50
C TYR A 9 4.60 -2.76 1.61
N LEU A 10 5.42 -2.06 0.85
CA LEU A 10 6.40 -2.69 -0.03
C LEU A 10 7.45 -3.46 0.78
N ARG A 11 7.75 -2.99 1.97
CA ARG A 11 8.71 -3.66 2.84
C ARG A 11 8.08 -4.79 3.66
N GLY A 12 6.77 -4.98 3.52
CA GLY A 12 6.08 -6.02 4.26
C GLY A 12 5.84 -5.71 5.72
N ARG A 13 5.90 -4.43 6.10
CA ARG A 13 5.70 -4.03 7.47
C ARG A 13 4.24 -3.88 7.85
N ILE A 14 3.37 -3.66 6.87
CA ILE A 14 1.94 -3.54 7.10
C ILE A 14 1.22 -4.42 6.10
N SER A 15 -0.01 -4.79 6.44
CA SER A 15 -0.81 -5.66 5.61
C SER A 15 -1.87 -4.87 4.84
N GLU A 16 -2.57 -5.57 3.95
CA GLU A 16 -3.67 -4.96 3.20
C GLU A 16 -4.76 -4.47 4.15
N SER A 17 -4.99 -5.19 5.25
CA SER A 17 -5.97 -4.75 6.24
C SER A 17 -5.61 -3.39 6.82
N TYR A 18 -4.34 -3.14 7.01
CA TYR A 18 -3.88 -1.85 7.49
C TYR A 18 -4.18 -0.75 6.48
N LEU A 19 -3.97 -1.05 5.20
CA LEU A 19 -4.30 -0.09 4.14
C LEU A 19 -5.77 0.25 4.12
N LYS A 20 -6.62 -0.75 4.30
CA LYS A 20 -8.06 -0.52 4.36
C LYS A 20 -8.43 0.39 5.52
N LYS A 21 -7.78 0.17 6.66
CA LYS A 21 -8.01 1.01 7.83
C LYS A 21 -7.56 2.45 7.56
N ALA A 22 -6.44 2.62 6.87
CA ALA A 22 -5.94 3.94 6.52
C ALA A 22 -6.93 4.68 5.64
N VAL A 23 -7.58 3.98 4.71
CA VAL A 23 -8.61 4.58 3.88
C VAL A 23 -9.81 4.99 4.73
N ARG A 24 -10.18 4.14 5.68
CA ARG A 24 -11.32 4.41 6.54
C ARG A 24 -11.11 5.67 7.38
N VAL A 25 -9.91 5.87 7.89
CA VAL A 25 -9.59 7.06 8.70
C VAL A 25 -9.12 8.21 7.83
N LYS A 26 -9.15 8.04 6.51
CA LYS A 26 -8.86 9.09 5.53
C LYS A 26 -7.41 9.55 5.53
N TRP A 27 -6.51 8.69 5.92
CA TRP A 27 -5.08 8.95 5.74
C TRP A 27 -4.71 8.89 4.27
N ILE A 28 -5.37 8.00 3.52
CA ILE A 28 -5.20 7.86 2.08
C ILE A 28 -6.59 7.64 1.46
N THR A 29 -6.66 7.79 0.15
CA THR A 29 -7.91 7.54 -0.57
C THR A 29 -7.92 6.10 -1.08
N GLU A 30 -9.09 5.65 -1.56
CA GLU A 30 -9.19 4.31 -2.14
C GLU A 30 -8.30 4.18 -3.36
N GLU A 31 -8.19 5.25 -4.15
CA GLU A 31 -7.30 5.25 -5.31
C GLU A 31 -5.86 5.07 -4.88
N GLU A 32 -5.47 5.74 -3.81
CA GLU A 32 -4.11 5.62 -3.30
C GLU A 32 -3.82 4.21 -2.79
N MET A 33 -4.81 3.59 -2.15
CA MET A 33 -4.68 2.21 -1.72
C MET A 33 -4.46 1.28 -2.91
N GLU A 34 -5.21 1.51 -3.98
CA GLU A 34 -5.05 0.73 -5.22
C GLU A 34 -3.64 0.90 -5.78
N GLN A 35 -3.14 2.13 -5.79
CA GLN A 35 -1.80 2.41 -6.28
C GLN A 35 -0.75 1.64 -5.48
N ILE A 36 -0.91 1.62 -4.17
CA ILE A 36 0.02 0.91 -3.29
C ILE A 36 0.00 -0.59 -3.60
N LYS A 37 -1.18 -1.15 -3.75
CA LYS A 37 -1.32 -2.58 -4.04
C LYS A 37 -0.71 -2.93 -5.39
N LEU A 38 -0.94 -2.10 -6.38
CA LEU A 38 -0.38 -2.32 -7.71
C LEU A 38 1.13 -2.22 -7.70
N ALA A 39 1.67 -1.28 -6.94
CA ALA A 39 3.12 -1.14 -6.82
C ALA A 39 3.74 -2.40 -6.22
N LYS A 40 3.07 -2.99 -5.24
CA LYS A 40 3.58 -4.22 -4.63
C LYS A 40 3.56 -5.38 -5.62
N VAL A 41 2.49 -5.50 -6.38
CA VAL A 41 2.39 -6.56 -7.40
C VAL A 41 3.50 -6.40 -8.43
N GLY A 42 3.76 -5.16 -8.86
CA GLY A 42 4.82 -4.90 -9.82
C GLY A 42 6.18 -5.25 -9.25
N ALA A 43 6.42 -4.92 -7.99
CA ALA A 43 7.70 -5.24 -7.34
C ALA A 43 7.89 -6.75 -7.23
N ASP A 44 6.83 -7.47 -6.88
CA ASP A 44 6.89 -8.93 -6.76
C ASP A 44 7.22 -9.57 -8.10
N LYS A 45 6.66 -9.04 -9.19
CA LYS A 45 6.94 -9.56 -10.53
C LYS A 45 8.39 -9.34 -10.91
N ILE A 46 8.95 -8.20 -10.55
CA ILE A 46 10.33 -7.87 -10.90
C ILE A 46 11.31 -8.81 -10.21
N ASN A 47 10.96 -9.28 -9.02
CA ASN A 47 11.84 -10.14 -8.23
C ASN A 47 11.86 -11.58 -8.71
N ASN A 48 11.06 -11.91 -9.68
CA ASN A 48 11.08 -13.24 -10.26
C ASN A 48 11.93 -13.25 -11.53
#